data_a57d5b902ad4e4193eafe83e613ca2a6
#
_entry.id   a57d5b902ad4e4193eafe83e613ca2a6
#
_cell.length_a   1.000
_cell.length_b   1.000
_cell.length_c   1.000
_cell.angle_alpha   90.00
_cell.angle_beta   90.00
_cell.angle_gamma   90.00
#
_symmetry.space_group_name_H-M   'P 1'
#
loop_
_entity.id
_entity.type
_entity.pdbx_description
1 polymer ?
#
loop_
_entity_poly.entity_id
_entity_poly.type
_entity_poly.pdbx_seq_one_letter_code
_entity_poly.pdbx_strand_id
1 'polypeptide(L)'
;MSEAPIASTIIPGLTGTKGEAESNPQYVTEEDLLKVVNEFQRAAAKDTYRFPIPKDVTGANVYKATLTRLQDYEAKHPGAYGEILAFTRGRAYEGLREYEKAIAQYQVVSQSKHVLKEEAARAVEILTQFRDLKRAPLTTTTPLDYLKSLDQQITAWQELQKQYPNTTYEALAREEEERLDQAKVAFLVINRHRIEDGNESVVLAYSQLLAKHKESKYQYRYQVEFGDFYFTLAQEYVAQNDPQGLQFDSSTFEGVGRSALQLYARVAQEDGIIEKLEAKGKLEALEAYMAKVGKLSR
;
A
#
# COMPACT_ATOMS: atom_id res chain seq x y z
N MET A 1 1.17 -6.60 28.37
CA MET A 1 0.26 -6.19 27.29
C MET A 1 -0.09 -7.46 26.55
N SER A 2 -1.33 -7.92 26.70
CA SER A 2 -1.78 -9.22 26.21
C SER A 2 -2.08 -9.07 24.72
N GLU A 3 -1.32 -9.78 23.88
CA GLU A 3 -1.69 -10.03 22.49
C GLU A 3 -2.99 -10.84 22.50
N ALA A 4 -4.06 -10.20 22.04
CA ALA A 4 -5.27 -10.94 21.72
C ALA A 4 -4.93 -11.90 20.57
N PRO A 5 -5.15 -13.21 20.69
CA PRO A 5 -4.92 -14.14 19.61
C PRO A 5 -5.88 -13.73 18.48
N ILE A 6 -5.31 -13.45 17.30
CA ILE A 6 -6.09 -13.44 16.06
C ILE A 6 -6.78 -14.78 16.04
N ALA A 7 -8.11 -14.75 16.26
CA ALA A 7 -8.91 -15.95 16.32
C ALA A 7 -8.64 -16.75 15.04
N SER A 8 -7.96 -17.87 15.20
CA SER A 8 -7.87 -18.88 14.18
C SER A 8 -9.32 -19.27 13.88
N THR A 9 -9.88 -18.72 12.81
CA THR A 9 -11.15 -19.17 12.28
C THR A 9 -10.88 -20.59 11.78
N ILE A 10 -10.86 -21.54 12.71
CA ILE A 10 -10.92 -22.96 12.37
C ILE A 10 -12.23 -23.09 11.61
N ILE A 11 -12.13 -23.47 10.35
CA ILE A 11 -13.29 -23.73 9.52
C ILE A 11 -14.12 -24.79 10.24
N PRO A 12 -15.30 -24.46 10.79
CA PRO A 12 -16.10 -25.44 11.51
C PRO A 12 -16.53 -26.54 10.53
N GLY A 13 -16.23 -27.78 10.85
CA GLY A 13 -16.54 -28.95 10.02
C GLY A 13 -15.33 -29.73 9.49
N LEU A 14 -14.08 -29.24 9.73
CA LEU A 14 -12.86 -29.90 9.29
C LEU A 14 -12.06 -30.47 10.48
N THR A 15 -12.70 -31.21 11.37
CA THR A 15 -12.04 -31.93 12.46
C THR A 15 -12.08 -33.42 12.22
N GLY A 16 -11.14 -33.93 11.43
CA GLY A 16 -10.90 -35.37 11.27
C GLY A 16 -9.74 -35.84 12.14
N THR A 17 -9.84 -36.98 12.78
CA THR A 17 -8.77 -37.64 13.52
C THR A 17 -7.77 -38.28 12.55
N LYS A 18 -6.48 -38.10 12.84
CA LYS A 18 -5.31 -38.40 11.98
C LYS A 18 -5.18 -39.88 11.53
N GLY A 19 -6.02 -40.80 11.97
CA GLY A 19 -5.85 -42.24 11.74
C GLY A 19 -6.70 -42.87 10.61
N GLU A 20 -7.72 -42.14 10.13
CA GLU A 20 -8.65 -42.71 9.12
C GLU A 20 -8.53 -42.04 7.74
N ALA A 21 -7.61 -41.06 7.59
CA ALA A 21 -7.52 -40.16 6.45
C ALA A 21 -6.93 -40.79 5.16
N GLU A 22 -6.12 -41.87 5.26
CA GLU A 22 -5.36 -42.36 4.12
C GLU A 22 -6.17 -43.14 3.08
N SER A 23 -7.40 -43.53 3.36
CA SER A 23 -8.24 -44.32 2.46
C SER A 23 -9.55 -43.66 2.01
N ASN A 24 -9.88 -42.46 2.48
CA ASN A 24 -11.15 -41.80 2.15
C ASN A 24 -10.91 -40.60 1.20
N PRO A 25 -11.45 -40.64 -0.06
CA PRO A 25 -11.28 -39.55 -1.04
C PRO A 25 -11.77 -38.18 -0.52
N GLN A 26 -12.68 -38.15 0.41
CA GLN A 26 -13.20 -36.91 1.00
C GLN A 26 -12.14 -36.19 1.85
N TYR A 27 -11.33 -36.94 2.61
CA TYR A 27 -10.24 -36.36 3.40
C TYR A 27 -9.14 -35.75 2.54
N VAL A 28 -8.79 -36.37 1.42
CA VAL A 28 -7.80 -35.80 0.47
C VAL A 28 -8.29 -34.46 -0.08
N THR A 29 -9.58 -34.36 -0.39
CA THR A 29 -10.21 -33.12 -0.85
C THR A 29 -10.16 -32.04 0.21
N GLU A 30 -10.44 -32.38 1.47
CA GLU A 30 -10.38 -31.46 2.62
C GLU A 30 -8.95 -31.02 2.92
N GLU A 31 -7.99 -31.95 2.91
CA GLU A 31 -6.55 -31.63 3.14
C GLU A 31 -5.99 -30.68 2.10
N ASP A 32 -6.32 -30.88 0.82
CA ASP A 32 -5.87 -30.00 -0.25
C ASP A 32 -6.43 -28.59 -0.10
N LEU A 33 -7.69 -28.44 0.28
CA LEU A 33 -8.29 -27.14 0.57
C LEU A 33 -7.68 -26.48 1.79
N LEU A 34 -7.47 -27.25 2.87
CA LEU A 34 -6.83 -26.74 4.09
C LEU A 34 -5.42 -26.23 3.84
N LYS A 35 -4.63 -26.89 3.00
CA LYS A 35 -3.30 -26.40 2.60
C LYS A 35 -3.39 -25.03 1.94
N VAL A 36 -4.27 -24.88 0.94
CA VAL A 36 -4.43 -23.62 0.22
C VAL A 36 -4.88 -22.49 1.16
N VAL A 37 -5.91 -22.73 1.98
CA VAL A 37 -6.47 -21.73 2.90
C VAL A 37 -5.48 -21.36 4.01
N ASN A 38 -4.81 -22.34 4.63
CA ASN A 38 -3.83 -22.08 5.69
C ASN A 38 -2.58 -21.34 5.18
N GLU A 39 -2.07 -21.70 4.00
CA GLU A 39 -0.96 -20.98 3.40
C GLU A 39 -1.33 -19.53 3.08
N PHE A 40 -2.54 -19.32 2.55
CA PHE A 40 -3.06 -17.97 2.31
C PHE A 40 -3.17 -17.16 3.61
N GLN A 41 -3.78 -17.71 4.64
CA GLN A 41 -3.94 -17.01 5.92
C GLN A 41 -2.60 -16.64 6.55
N ARG A 42 -1.61 -17.57 6.53
CA ARG A 42 -0.27 -17.31 7.04
C ARG A 42 0.46 -16.23 6.24
N ALA A 43 0.29 -16.22 4.93
CA ALA A 43 0.93 -15.24 4.08
C ALA A 43 0.25 -13.87 4.20
N ALA A 44 -1.08 -13.82 4.20
CA ALA A 44 -1.85 -12.59 4.37
C ALA A 44 -1.63 -11.95 5.76
N ALA A 45 -1.44 -12.75 6.82
CA ALA A 45 -1.12 -12.23 8.15
C ALA A 45 0.24 -11.52 8.23
N LYS A 46 1.15 -11.76 7.28
CA LYS A 46 2.45 -11.09 7.18
C LYS A 46 2.39 -9.82 6.32
N ASP A 47 1.37 -9.70 5.46
CA ASP A 47 1.15 -8.53 4.64
C ASP A 47 0.27 -7.54 5.40
N THR A 48 0.94 -6.67 6.14
CA THR A 48 0.28 -5.63 6.92
C THR A 48 0.75 -4.26 6.44
N TYR A 49 0.03 -3.23 6.83
CA TYR A 49 0.42 -1.85 6.56
C TYR A 49 1.87 -1.54 6.95
N ARG A 50 2.35 -2.13 8.05
CA ARG A 50 3.68 -1.86 8.61
C ARG A 50 4.77 -2.80 8.11
N PHE A 51 4.43 -4.07 7.87
CA PHE A 51 5.40 -5.11 7.56
C PHE A 51 5.13 -5.73 6.19
N PRO A 52 5.87 -5.31 5.14
CA PRO A 52 5.66 -5.86 3.81
C PRO A 52 6.08 -7.33 3.73
N ILE A 53 5.48 -8.05 2.79
CA ILE A 53 5.93 -9.39 2.43
C ILE A 53 7.29 -9.27 1.74
N PRO A 54 8.31 -10.07 2.15
CA PRO A 54 9.60 -10.05 1.50
C PRO A 54 9.49 -10.25 -0.02
N LYS A 55 10.19 -9.42 -0.81
CA LYS A 55 10.21 -9.41 -2.28
C LYS A 55 8.89 -8.98 -2.97
N ASP A 56 7.86 -8.67 -2.23
CA ASP A 56 6.61 -8.14 -2.77
C ASP A 56 6.01 -7.13 -1.80
N VAL A 57 6.49 -5.91 -1.85
CA VAL A 57 6.04 -4.80 -0.97
C VAL A 57 4.55 -4.52 -1.16
N THR A 58 4.01 -4.79 -2.35
CA THR A 58 2.59 -4.57 -2.66
C THR A 58 1.68 -5.62 -2.01
N GLY A 59 2.21 -6.80 -1.65
CA GLY A 59 1.44 -7.94 -1.16
C GLY A 59 0.56 -8.63 -2.23
N ALA A 60 0.48 -8.07 -3.44
CA ALA A 60 -0.43 -8.53 -4.47
C ALA A 60 -0.19 -9.98 -4.93
N ASN A 61 1.07 -10.44 -4.91
CA ASN A 61 1.43 -11.77 -5.39
C ASN A 61 0.81 -12.89 -4.53
N VAL A 62 0.70 -12.70 -3.23
CA VAL A 62 0.06 -13.66 -2.32
C VAL A 62 -1.39 -13.88 -2.70
N TYR A 63 -2.13 -12.79 -2.90
CA TYR A 63 -3.55 -12.83 -3.24
C TYR A 63 -3.77 -13.41 -4.63
N LYS A 64 -2.96 -13.03 -5.64
CA LYS A 64 -3.02 -13.60 -7.00
C LYS A 64 -2.69 -15.09 -7.02
N ALA A 65 -1.63 -15.52 -6.32
CA ALA A 65 -1.28 -16.92 -6.20
C ALA A 65 -2.39 -17.74 -5.53
N THR A 66 -3.04 -17.18 -4.52
CA THR A 66 -4.19 -17.81 -3.85
C THR A 66 -5.35 -18.02 -4.83
N LEU A 67 -5.70 -17.00 -5.62
CA LEU A 67 -6.76 -17.13 -6.62
C LEU A 67 -6.45 -18.25 -7.64
N THR A 68 -5.20 -18.35 -8.12
CA THR A 68 -4.77 -19.43 -9.01
C THR A 68 -4.91 -20.80 -8.33
N ARG A 69 -4.44 -20.94 -7.10
CA ARG A 69 -4.53 -22.21 -6.36
C ARG A 69 -5.98 -22.64 -6.09
N LEU A 70 -6.88 -21.70 -5.80
CA LEU A 70 -8.30 -21.97 -5.62
C LEU A 70 -8.95 -22.40 -6.95
N GLN A 71 -8.52 -21.85 -8.06
CA GLN A 71 -8.96 -22.28 -9.40
C GLN A 71 -8.47 -23.69 -9.71
N ASP A 72 -7.21 -24.01 -9.45
CA ASP A 72 -6.63 -25.33 -9.64
C ASP A 72 -7.31 -26.38 -8.74
N TYR A 73 -7.65 -25.99 -7.50
CA TYR A 73 -8.40 -26.84 -6.59
C TYR A 73 -9.79 -27.18 -7.13
N GLU A 74 -10.54 -26.17 -7.58
CA GLU A 74 -11.90 -26.34 -8.12
C GLU A 74 -11.88 -27.22 -9.39
N ALA A 75 -10.85 -27.10 -10.23
CA ALA A 75 -10.69 -27.94 -11.41
C ALA A 75 -10.45 -29.43 -11.06
N LYS A 76 -9.74 -29.71 -9.95
CA LYS A 76 -9.49 -31.05 -9.45
C LYS A 76 -10.66 -31.63 -8.67
N HIS A 77 -11.43 -30.79 -7.99
CA HIS A 77 -12.52 -31.17 -7.09
C HIS A 77 -13.81 -30.41 -7.44
N PRO A 78 -14.42 -30.63 -8.60
CA PRO A 78 -15.59 -29.88 -9.06
C PRO A 78 -16.75 -29.97 -8.06
N GLY A 79 -17.29 -28.80 -7.68
CA GLY A 79 -18.44 -28.70 -6.79
C GLY A 79 -18.15 -28.92 -5.31
N ALA A 80 -16.90 -29.21 -4.92
CA ALA A 80 -16.51 -29.37 -3.52
C ALA A 80 -16.29 -28.01 -2.84
N TYR A 81 -16.89 -27.83 -1.66
CA TYR A 81 -16.65 -26.67 -0.75
C TYR A 81 -16.85 -25.29 -1.41
N GLY A 82 -17.85 -25.14 -2.26
CA GLY A 82 -18.10 -23.92 -3.05
C GLY A 82 -18.16 -22.65 -2.23
N GLU A 83 -18.81 -22.68 -1.06
CA GLU A 83 -18.91 -21.53 -0.15
C GLU A 83 -17.55 -21.13 0.45
N ILE A 84 -16.73 -22.11 0.82
CA ILE A 84 -15.38 -21.84 1.37
C ILE A 84 -14.48 -21.27 0.26
N LEU A 85 -14.56 -21.80 -0.94
CA LEU A 85 -13.84 -21.29 -2.10
C LEU A 85 -14.26 -19.85 -2.40
N ALA A 86 -15.56 -19.57 -2.44
CA ALA A 86 -16.09 -18.24 -2.68
C ALA A 86 -15.65 -17.26 -1.57
N PHE A 87 -15.75 -17.66 -0.30
CA PHE A 87 -15.31 -16.82 0.81
C PHE A 87 -13.82 -16.49 0.73
N THR A 88 -12.98 -17.50 0.46
CA THR A 88 -11.53 -17.30 0.35
C THR A 88 -11.14 -16.44 -0.86
N ARG A 89 -11.85 -16.60 -2.00
CA ARG A 89 -11.71 -15.71 -3.16
C ARG A 89 -12.11 -14.28 -2.81
N GLY A 90 -13.20 -14.11 -2.07
CA GLY A 90 -13.64 -12.81 -1.58
C GLY A 90 -12.53 -12.10 -0.82
N ARG A 91 -11.89 -12.78 0.13
CA ARG A 91 -10.75 -12.26 0.91
C ARG A 91 -9.53 -11.95 0.04
N ALA A 92 -9.25 -12.78 -0.96
CA ALA A 92 -8.14 -12.52 -1.88
C ALA A 92 -8.39 -11.28 -2.76
N TYR A 93 -9.61 -11.11 -3.29
CA TYR A 93 -9.99 -9.92 -4.04
C TYR A 93 -10.04 -8.65 -3.16
N GLU A 94 -10.44 -8.78 -1.90
CA GLU A 94 -10.40 -7.71 -0.90
C GLU A 94 -8.96 -7.20 -0.72
N GLY A 95 -7.98 -8.09 -0.51
CA GLY A 95 -6.57 -7.74 -0.43
C GLY A 95 -6.00 -7.15 -1.72
N LEU A 96 -6.55 -7.51 -2.88
CA LEU A 96 -6.24 -6.89 -4.18
C LEU A 96 -6.98 -5.56 -4.40
N ARG A 97 -7.87 -5.15 -3.48
CA ARG A 97 -8.73 -3.97 -3.61
C ARG A 97 -9.64 -4.01 -4.84
N GLU A 98 -9.97 -5.23 -5.30
CA GLU A 98 -10.93 -5.49 -6.36
C GLU A 98 -12.34 -5.69 -5.74
N TYR A 99 -12.85 -4.62 -5.11
CA TYR A 99 -14.02 -4.68 -4.23
C TYR A 99 -15.27 -5.25 -4.90
N GLU A 100 -15.49 -4.97 -6.19
CA GLU A 100 -16.63 -5.55 -6.94
C GLU A 100 -16.55 -7.07 -7.00
N LYS A 101 -15.36 -7.61 -7.29
CA LYS A 101 -15.14 -9.06 -7.35
C LYS A 101 -15.26 -9.69 -5.97
N ALA A 102 -14.73 -9.01 -4.93
CA ALA A 102 -14.86 -9.47 -3.56
C ALA A 102 -16.33 -9.53 -3.14
N ILE A 103 -17.11 -8.47 -3.39
CA ILE A 103 -18.56 -8.41 -3.12
C ILE A 103 -19.29 -9.57 -3.81
N ALA A 104 -19.03 -9.80 -5.11
CA ALA A 104 -19.67 -10.89 -5.86
C ALA A 104 -19.40 -12.27 -5.22
N GLN A 105 -18.18 -12.52 -4.75
CA GLN A 105 -17.83 -13.77 -4.08
C GLN A 105 -18.50 -13.90 -2.70
N TYR A 106 -18.51 -12.84 -1.90
CA TYR A 106 -19.18 -12.86 -0.59
C TYR A 106 -20.70 -12.96 -0.72
N GLN A 107 -21.32 -12.43 -1.78
CA GLN A 107 -22.75 -12.58 -2.04
C GLN A 107 -23.16 -14.04 -2.23
N VAL A 108 -22.35 -14.87 -2.88
CA VAL A 108 -22.60 -16.32 -3.00
C VAL A 108 -22.74 -16.95 -1.61
N VAL A 109 -21.83 -16.59 -0.68
CA VAL A 109 -21.80 -17.15 0.67
C VAL A 109 -22.95 -16.58 1.52
N SER A 110 -23.21 -15.27 1.44
CA SER A 110 -24.26 -14.61 2.23
C SER A 110 -25.67 -15.08 1.90
N GLN A 111 -25.88 -15.63 0.71
CA GLN A 111 -27.16 -16.22 0.27
C GLN A 111 -27.28 -17.72 0.58
N SER A 112 -26.21 -18.35 1.05
CA SER A 112 -26.19 -19.78 1.39
C SER A 112 -26.65 -20.06 2.82
N LYS A 113 -26.66 -21.32 3.22
CA LYS A 113 -26.90 -21.75 4.61
C LYS A 113 -25.60 -22.02 5.38
N HIS A 114 -24.45 -21.64 4.83
CA HIS A 114 -23.15 -21.88 5.41
C HIS A 114 -22.93 -21.04 6.68
N VAL A 115 -22.08 -21.51 7.59
CA VAL A 115 -21.78 -20.82 8.86
C VAL A 115 -21.15 -19.44 8.65
N LEU A 116 -20.48 -19.21 7.52
CA LEU A 116 -19.86 -17.94 7.15
C LEU A 116 -20.84 -16.90 6.56
N LYS A 117 -22.15 -17.23 6.49
CA LYS A 117 -23.18 -16.38 5.90
C LYS A 117 -23.18 -14.96 6.48
N GLU A 118 -23.19 -14.85 7.80
CA GLU A 118 -23.28 -13.56 8.47
C GLU A 118 -22.01 -12.74 8.31
N GLU A 119 -20.83 -13.40 8.32
CA GLU A 119 -19.55 -12.73 8.07
C GLU A 119 -19.48 -12.23 6.62
N ALA A 120 -19.90 -13.04 5.66
CA ALA A 120 -19.96 -12.65 4.26
C ALA A 120 -20.94 -11.50 4.02
N ALA A 121 -22.11 -11.51 4.65
CA ALA A 121 -23.09 -10.42 4.54
C ALA A 121 -22.52 -9.09 5.07
N ARG A 122 -21.83 -9.13 6.21
CA ARG A 122 -21.14 -7.95 6.76
C ARG A 122 -20.03 -7.47 5.83
N ALA A 123 -19.24 -8.38 5.26
CA ALA A 123 -18.21 -8.01 4.28
C ALA A 123 -18.81 -7.33 3.05
N VAL A 124 -19.94 -7.81 2.52
CA VAL A 124 -20.65 -7.16 1.40
C VAL A 124 -21.05 -5.73 1.74
N GLU A 125 -21.61 -5.51 2.94
CA GLU A 125 -22.03 -4.17 3.39
C GLU A 125 -20.83 -3.21 3.44
N ILE A 126 -19.75 -3.62 4.10
CA ILE A 126 -18.54 -2.79 4.26
C ILE A 126 -17.87 -2.52 2.92
N LEU A 127 -17.64 -3.55 2.12
CA LEU A 127 -16.97 -3.42 0.83
C LEU A 127 -17.78 -2.66 -0.21
N THR A 128 -19.11 -2.60 -0.03
CA THR A 128 -19.97 -1.73 -0.85
C THR A 128 -19.61 -0.26 -0.60
N GLN A 129 -19.43 0.16 0.64
CA GLN A 129 -19.01 1.53 0.98
C GLN A 129 -17.61 1.82 0.42
N PHE A 130 -16.68 0.87 0.54
CA PHE A 130 -15.31 1.01 -0.01
C PHE A 130 -15.31 1.16 -1.52
N ARG A 131 -16.09 0.33 -2.22
CA ARG A 131 -16.26 0.40 -3.67
C ARG A 131 -16.81 1.76 -4.10
N ASP A 132 -17.86 2.21 -3.45
CA ASP A 132 -18.56 3.44 -3.81
C ASP A 132 -17.68 4.66 -3.56
N LEU A 133 -16.95 4.69 -2.44
CA LEU A 133 -15.98 5.74 -2.17
C LEU A 133 -14.80 5.72 -3.15
N LYS A 134 -14.27 4.55 -3.48
CA LYS A 134 -13.18 4.42 -4.47
C LYS A 134 -13.60 4.88 -5.87
N ARG A 135 -14.87 4.73 -6.23
CA ARG A 135 -15.45 5.14 -7.52
C ARG A 135 -15.92 6.58 -7.54
N ALA A 136 -15.98 7.24 -6.40
CA ALA A 136 -16.43 8.62 -6.32
C ALA A 136 -15.61 9.49 -7.29
N PRO A 137 -16.26 10.27 -8.17
CA PRO A 137 -15.55 11.05 -9.17
C PRO A 137 -14.75 12.17 -8.52
N LEU A 138 -13.51 12.37 -9.00
CA LEU A 138 -12.70 13.53 -8.64
C LEU A 138 -13.01 14.68 -9.59
N THR A 139 -13.19 15.87 -9.04
CA THR A 139 -13.38 17.08 -9.83
C THR A 139 -12.05 17.49 -10.48
N THR A 140 -12.04 17.66 -11.80
CA THR A 140 -10.81 17.96 -12.56
C THR A 140 -10.86 19.30 -13.29
N THR A 141 -11.76 20.20 -12.90
CA THR A 141 -11.99 21.50 -13.57
C THR A 141 -10.76 22.39 -13.46
N THR A 142 -10.20 22.51 -12.28
CA THR A 142 -8.94 23.22 -12.02
C THR A 142 -8.02 22.40 -11.14
N PRO A 143 -6.69 22.69 -11.11
CA PRO A 143 -5.77 22.05 -10.15
C PRO A 143 -6.24 22.14 -8.70
N LEU A 144 -6.79 23.27 -8.31
CA LEU A 144 -7.28 23.48 -6.93
C LEU A 144 -8.54 22.64 -6.63
N ASP A 145 -9.47 22.54 -7.60
CA ASP A 145 -10.67 21.70 -7.42
C ASP A 145 -10.29 20.22 -7.32
N TYR A 146 -9.30 19.77 -8.09
CA TYR A 146 -8.78 18.41 -8.00
C TYR A 146 -8.18 18.13 -6.60
N LEU A 147 -7.35 19.02 -6.09
CA LEU A 147 -6.77 18.91 -4.75
C LEU A 147 -7.85 18.88 -3.66
N LYS A 148 -8.86 19.74 -3.75
CA LYS A 148 -10.00 19.74 -2.82
C LYS A 148 -10.77 18.43 -2.86
N SER A 149 -11.00 17.87 -4.06
CA SER A 149 -11.72 16.58 -4.18
C SER A 149 -10.90 15.40 -3.64
N LEU A 150 -9.56 15.43 -3.79
CA LEU A 150 -8.68 14.47 -3.11
C LEU A 150 -8.80 14.58 -1.58
N ASP A 151 -8.75 15.80 -1.03
CA ASP A 151 -8.86 16.01 0.42
C ASP A 151 -10.21 15.55 0.97
N GLN A 152 -11.29 15.73 0.22
CA GLN A 152 -12.62 15.21 0.58
C GLN A 152 -12.64 13.67 0.60
N GLN A 153 -12.04 13.00 -0.41
CA GLN A 153 -11.94 11.54 -0.41
C GLN A 153 -11.05 11.02 0.73
N ILE A 154 -9.92 11.68 0.98
CA ILE A 154 -9.03 11.36 2.10
C ILE A 154 -9.81 11.39 3.42
N THR A 155 -10.56 12.47 3.65
CA THR A 155 -11.41 12.61 4.84
C THR A 155 -12.44 11.49 4.94
N ALA A 156 -13.07 11.10 3.85
CA ALA A 156 -14.04 10.02 3.84
C ALA A 156 -13.41 8.65 4.18
N TRP A 157 -12.18 8.37 3.70
CA TRP A 157 -11.45 7.17 4.10
C TRP A 157 -11.05 7.18 5.59
N GLN A 158 -10.71 8.34 6.15
CA GLN A 158 -10.45 8.50 7.59
C GLN A 158 -11.69 8.19 8.44
N GLU A 159 -12.86 8.58 7.98
CA GLU A 159 -14.12 8.23 8.67
C GLU A 159 -14.38 6.72 8.64
N LEU A 160 -14.12 6.04 7.52
CA LEU A 160 -14.20 4.58 7.45
C LEU A 160 -13.19 3.89 8.39
N GLN A 161 -11.97 4.41 8.54
CA GLN A 161 -11.02 3.89 9.52
C GLN A 161 -11.58 3.96 10.94
N LYS A 162 -12.17 5.10 11.32
CA LYS A 162 -12.79 5.29 12.64
C LYS A 162 -14.02 4.39 12.85
N GLN A 163 -14.73 4.06 11.77
CA GLN A 163 -15.91 3.21 11.84
C GLN A 163 -15.56 1.73 12.07
N TYR A 164 -14.39 1.27 11.59
CA TYR A 164 -13.96 -0.13 11.65
C TYR A 164 -12.65 -0.34 12.42
N PRO A 165 -12.50 0.19 13.65
CA PRO A 165 -11.22 0.16 14.37
C PRO A 165 -10.79 -1.27 14.70
N ASN A 166 -9.48 -1.52 14.65
CA ASN A 166 -8.86 -2.81 14.95
C ASN A 166 -9.33 -3.97 14.07
N THR A 167 -9.74 -3.68 12.84
CA THR A 167 -10.15 -4.68 11.84
C THR A 167 -9.23 -4.64 10.61
N THR A 168 -9.34 -5.65 9.76
CA THR A 168 -8.67 -5.64 8.43
C THR A 168 -9.17 -4.49 7.56
N TYR A 169 -10.41 -4.04 7.75
CA TYR A 169 -11.00 -2.91 7.02
C TYR A 169 -10.37 -1.57 7.43
N GLU A 170 -9.96 -1.39 8.69
CA GLU A 170 -9.18 -0.22 9.09
C GLU A 170 -7.87 -0.16 8.30
N ALA A 171 -7.15 -1.28 8.21
CA ALA A 171 -5.89 -1.34 7.48
C ALA A 171 -6.09 -1.06 5.98
N LEU A 172 -7.12 -1.64 5.35
CA LEU A 172 -7.47 -1.37 3.95
C LEU A 172 -7.85 0.09 3.71
N ALA A 173 -8.64 0.69 4.59
CA ALA A 173 -9.02 2.09 4.48
C ALA A 173 -7.80 3.02 4.62
N ARG A 174 -6.87 2.69 5.52
CA ARG A 174 -5.59 3.41 5.70
C ARG A 174 -4.70 3.32 4.45
N GLU A 175 -4.64 2.16 3.82
CA GLU A 175 -3.88 2.01 2.58
C GLU A 175 -4.52 2.75 1.39
N GLU A 176 -5.86 2.85 1.33
CA GLU A 176 -6.53 3.68 0.31
C GLU A 176 -6.32 5.18 0.57
N GLU A 177 -6.33 5.61 1.84
CA GLU A 177 -5.97 6.97 2.24
C GLU A 177 -4.53 7.31 1.83
N GLU A 178 -3.57 6.45 2.15
CA GLU A 178 -2.16 6.61 1.78
C GLU A 178 -1.97 6.74 0.27
N ARG A 179 -2.70 5.93 -0.51
CA ARG A 179 -2.69 6.01 -1.97
C ARG A 179 -3.17 7.37 -2.50
N LEU A 180 -4.16 7.96 -1.84
CA LEU A 180 -4.64 9.30 -2.19
C LEU A 180 -3.67 10.41 -1.77
N ASP A 181 -3.05 10.31 -0.59
CA ASP A 181 -1.99 11.22 -0.17
C ASP A 181 -0.80 11.16 -1.15
N GLN A 182 -0.40 9.96 -1.60
CA GLN A 182 0.62 9.79 -2.63
C GLN A 182 0.19 10.41 -3.98
N ALA A 183 -1.05 10.20 -4.40
CA ALA A 183 -1.59 10.79 -5.61
C ALA A 183 -1.59 12.32 -5.55
N LYS A 184 -1.88 12.90 -4.37
CA LYS A 184 -1.80 14.34 -4.12
C LYS A 184 -0.37 14.86 -4.30
N VAL A 185 0.62 14.19 -3.73
CA VAL A 185 2.03 14.53 -3.91
C VAL A 185 2.43 14.47 -5.38
N ALA A 186 2.12 13.37 -6.06
CA ALA A 186 2.43 13.19 -7.48
C ALA A 186 1.80 14.28 -8.36
N PHE A 187 0.55 14.63 -8.09
CA PHE A 187 -0.14 15.72 -8.79
C PHE A 187 0.54 17.07 -8.56
N LEU A 188 0.92 17.39 -7.32
CA LEU A 188 1.62 18.63 -6.98
C LEU A 188 2.99 18.69 -7.67
N VAL A 189 3.77 17.62 -7.66
CA VAL A 189 5.08 17.56 -8.35
C VAL A 189 4.94 17.89 -9.84
N ILE A 190 3.95 17.30 -10.50
CA ILE A 190 3.72 17.51 -11.95
C ILE A 190 3.24 18.94 -12.24
N ASN A 191 2.39 19.51 -11.39
CA ASN A 191 1.72 20.78 -11.63
C ASN A 191 2.34 21.97 -10.88
N ARG A 192 3.44 21.80 -10.15
CA ARG A 192 4.04 22.81 -9.26
C ARG A 192 4.30 24.16 -9.95
N HIS A 193 4.66 24.17 -11.25
CA HIS A 193 4.91 25.42 -11.99
C HIS A 193 3.61 26.15 -12.41
N ARG A 194 2.43 25.54 -12.16
CA ARG A 194 1.11 26.12 -12.44
C ARG A 194 0.34 26.47 -11.18
N ILE A 195 0.92 26.20 -10.03
CA ILE A 195 0.35 26.41 -8.70
C ILE A 195 1.21 27.48 -8.02
N GLU A 196 0.57 28.46 -7.41
CA GLU A 196 1.24 29.45 -6.56
C GLU A 196 1.94 28.73 -5.41
N ASP A 197 3.18 29.09 -5.13
CA ASP A 197 4.05 28.43 -4.14
C ASP A 197 4.11 26.90 -4.32
N GLY A 198 4.15 26.45 -5.58
CA GLY A 198 4.04 25.04 -5.91
C GLY A 198 5.16 24.17 -5.37
N ASN A 199 6.41 24.69 -5.29
CA ASN A 199 7.52 23.95 -4.68
C ASN A 199 7.31 23.76 -3.16
N GLU A 200 6.87 24.78 -2.45
CA GLU A 200 6.52 24.76 -1.03
C GLU A 200 5.36 23.79 -0.80
N SER A 201 4.35 23.82 -1.67
CA SER A 201 3.22 22.89 -1.62
C SER A 201 3.65 21.43 -1.75
N VAL A 202 4.62 21.13 -2.63
CA VAL A 202 5.20 19.77 -2.76
C VAL A 202 5.96 19.38 -1.50
N VAL A 203 6.82 20.27 -0.97
CA VAL A 203 7.57 20.02 0.27
C VAL A 203 6.63 19.73 1.44
N LEU A 204 5.57 20.53 1.58
CA LEU A 204 4.56 20.34 2.61
C LEU A 204 3.85 19.00 2.45
N ALA A 205 3.44 18.64 1.23
CA ALA A 205 2.73 17.40 0.95
C ALA A 205 3.59 16.15 1.24
N TYR A 206 4.88 16.14 0.85
CA TYR A 206 5.80 15.06 1.23
C TYR A 206 6.01 14.97 2.74
N SER A 207 6.15 16.11 3.41
CA SER A 207 6.31 16.16 4.87
C SER A 207 5.09 15.58 5.58
N GLN A 208 3.89 15.91 5.12
CA GLN A 208 2.63 15.39 5.64
C GLN A 208 2.48 13.88 5.36
N LEU A 209 2.80 13.42 4.14
CA LEU A 209 2.78 12.00 3.77
C LEU A 209 3.68 11.18 4.70
N LEU A 210 4.92 11.61 4.91
CA LEU A 210 5.88 10.94 5.78
C LEU A 210 5.46 10.96 7.27
N ALA A 211 4.93 12.08 7.76
CA ALA A 211 4.49 12.19 9.13
C ALA A 211 3.26 11.32 9.43
N LYS A 212 2.31 11.28 8.50
CA LYS A 212 1.05 10.56 8.62
C LYS A 212 1.24 9.05 8.46
N HIS A 213 2.07 8.64 7.52
CA HIS A 213 2.32 7.24 7.15
C HIS A 213 3.71 6.74 7.60
N LYS A 214 4.19 7.22 8.75
CA LYS A 214 5.51 6.87 9.30
C LYS A 214 5.72 5.36 9.55
N GLU A 215 4.63 4.60 9.69
CA GLU A 215 4.64 3.15 9.89
C GLU A 215 4.32 2.37 8.62
N SER A 216 4.17 3.05 7.47
CA SER A 216 3.90 2.41 6.20
C SER A 216 5.08 1.59 5.71
N LYS A 217 4.76 0.49 5.04
CA LYS A 217 5.72 -0.32 4.27
C LYS A 217 6.39 0.46 3.12
N TYR A 218 5.82 1.60 2.70
CA TYR A 218 6.35 2.47 1.64
C TYR A 218 7.14 3.68 2.17
N GLN A 219 7.28 3.86 3.47
CA GLN A 219 7.89 5.06 4.06
C GLN A 219 9.29 5.36 3.50
N TYR A 220 10.12 4.34 3.24
CA TYR A 220 11.46 4.54 2.71
C TYR A 220 11.44 4.92 1.23
N ARG A 221 10.50 4.40 0.46
CA ARG A 221 10.25 4.84 -0.92
C ARG A 221 9.91 6.33 -0.97
N TYR A 222 9.00 6.78 -0.11
CA TYR A 222 8.63 8.21 -0.04
C TYR A 222 9.81 9.10 0.37
N GLN A 223 10.69 8.63 1.26
CA GLN A 223 11.89 9.38 1.62
C GLN A 223 12.85 9.52 0.43
N VAL A 224 13.04 8.47 -0.37
CA VAL A 224 13.85 8.53 -1.60
C VAL A 224 13.24 9.50 -2.61
N GLU A 225 11.94 9.40 -2.87
CA GLU A 225 11.23 10.29 -3.80
C GLU A 225 11.27 11.76 -3.36
N PHE A 226 11.16 12.01 -2.05
CA PHE A 226 11.32 13.36 -1.52
C PHE A 226 12.74 13.89 -1.67
N GLY A 227 13.75 13.03 -1.47
CA GLY A 227 15.14 13.34 -1.77
C GLY A 227 15.35 13.69 -3.26
N ASP A 228 14.71 12.93 -4.16
CA ASP A 228 14.75 13.19 -5.61
C ASP A 228 14.15 14.56 -5.94
N PHE A 229 13.06 14.93 -5.28
CA PHE A 229 12.46 16.24 -5.45
C PHE A 229 13.40 17.38 -5.01
N TYR A 230 14.03 17.28 -3.84
CA TYR A 230 15.03 18.27 -3.42
C TYR A 230 16.25 18.30 -4.34
N PHE A 231 16.71 17.16 -4.83
CA PHE A 231 17.80 17.14 -5.80
C PHE A 231 17.40 17.84 -7.11
N THR A 232 16.18 17.63 -7.57
CA THR A 232 15.64 18.36 -8.74
C THR A 232 15.64 19.87 -8.50
N LEU A 233 15.21 20.34 -7.32
CA LEU A 233 15.26 21.76 -6.97
C LEU A 233 16.68 22.31 -6.98
N ALA A 234 17.67 21.55 -6.48
CA ALA A 234 19.08 21.95 -6.51
C ALA A 234 19.62 22.07 -7.95
N GLN A 235 19.22 21.14 -8.83
CA GLN A 235 19.59 21.18 -10.25
C GLN A 235 18.94 22.37 -10.98
N GLU A 236 17.67 22.63 -10.73
CA GLU A 236 16.96 23.79 -11.29
C GLU A 236 17.56 25.12 -10.82
N TYR A 237 17.93 25.20 -9.54
CA TYR A 237 18.59 26.38 -9.00
C TYR A 237 19.91 26.67 -9.74
N VAL A 238 20.76 25.65 -9.95
CA VAL A 238 22.01 25.78 -10.71
C VAL A 238 21.74 26.14 -12.18
N ALA A 239 20.69 25.59 -12.78
CA ALA A 239 20.33 25.90 -14.17
C ALA A 239 19.86 27.36 -14.35
N GLN A 240 19.26 27.96 -13.32
CA GLN A 240 18.77 29.33 -13.34
C GLN A 240 19.85 30.34 -12.86
N ASN A 241 20.78 29.91 -12.04
CA ASN A 241 21.83 30.73 -11.46
C ASN A 241 23.19 30.09 -11.77
N ASP A 242 23.99 30.75 -12.63
CA ASP A 242 25.31 30.27 -12.92
C ASP A 242 26.19 30.24 -11.65
N PRO A 243 26.78 29.10 -11.29
CA PRO A 243 27.67 29.02 -10.11
C PRO A 243 28.83 30.02 -10.10
N GLN A 244 29.27 30.48 -11.26
CA GLN A 244 30.31 31.52 -11.40
C GLN A 244 29.75 32.95 -11.42
N GLY A 245 28.43 33.10 -11.42
CA GLY A 245 27.74 34.37 -11.45
C GLY A 245 27.54 34.99 -10.06
N LEU A 246 27.45 36.32 -10.02
CA LEU A 246 27.25 37.09 -8.77
C LEU A 246 25.89 36.82 -8.11
N GLN A 247 24.91 36.23 -8.83
CA GLN A 247 23.59 35.94 -8.32
C GLN A 247 23.48 34.54 -7.70
N PHE A 248 24.54 33.72 -7.81
CA PHE A 248 24.54 32.40 -7.21
C PHE A 248 24.74 32.51 -5.68
N ASP A 249 23.72 32.12 -4.93
CA ASP A 249 23.81 31.99 -3.47
C ASP A 249 24.12 30.55 -3.09
N SER A 250 25.38 30.30 -2.72
CA SER A 250 25.85 29.00 -2.27
C SER A 250 25.06 28.47 -1.05
N SER A 251 24.59 29.35 -0.17
CA SER A 251 23.83 28.97 1.03
C SER A 251 22.49 28.36 0.67
N THR A 252 21.76 28.96 -0.28
CA THR A 252 20.50 28.45 -0.79
C THR A 252 20.70 27.10 -1.49
N PHE A 253 21.70 26.99 -2.38
CA PHE A 253 22.04 25.74 -3.06
C PHE A 253 22.37 24.62 -2.06
N GLU A 254 23.26 24.89 -1.12
CA GLU A 254 23.66 23.93 -0.10
C GLU A 254 22.51 23.53 0.83
N GLY A 255 21.60 24.45 1.16
CA GLY A 255 20.43 24.17 1.99
C GLY A 255 19.51 23.15 1.35
N VAL A 256 19.18 23.34 0.07
CA VAL A 256 18.37 22.40 -0.71
C VAL A 256 19.08 21.06 -0.88
N GLY A 257 20.38 21.07 -1.25
CA GLY A 257 21.18 19.85 -1.41
C GLY A 257 21.28 19.05 -0.11
N ARG A 258 21.49 19.70 1.04
CA ARG A 258 21.55 19.05 2.36
C ARG A 258 20.23 18.38 2.72
N SER A 259 19.10 18.95 2.35
CA SER A 259 17.79 18.32 2.58
C SER A 259 17.68 16.98 1.84
N ALA A 260 18.13 16.92 0.59
CA ALA A 260 18.18 15.66 -0.16
C ALA A 260 19.18 14.66 0.45
N LEU A 261 20.40 15.12 0.80
CA LEU A 261 21.41 14.26 1.44
C LEU A 261 20.89 13.61 2.72
N GLN A 262 20.20 14.35 3.58
CA GLN A 262 19.66 13.82 4.83
C GLN A 262 18.62 12.72 4.59
N LEU A 263 17.75 12.89 3.57
CA LEU A 263 16.74 11.89 3.22
C LEU A 263 17.40 10.61 2.68
N TYR A 264 18.32 10.73 1.73
CA TYR A 264 19.03 9.57 1.18
C TYR A 264 19.91 8.87 2.23
N ALA A 265 20.64 9.62 3.07
CA ALA A 265 21.48 9.05 4.10
C ALA A 265 20.70 8.23 5.11
N ARG A 266 19.50 8.70 5.50
CA ARG A 266 18.61 7.97 6.40
C ARG A 266 18.20 6.61 5.82
N VAL A 267 17.79 6.57 4.55
CA VAL A 267 17.41 5.33 3.88
C VAL A 267 18.62 4.43 3.61
N ALA A 268 19.76 5.01 3.25
CA ALA A 268 21.01 4.27 2.98
C ALA A 268 21.59 3.56 4.23
N GLN A 269 21.23 3.99 5.44
CA GLN A 269 21.65 3.39 6.71
C GLN A 269 20.76 2.25 7.17
N GLU A 270 19.51 2.16 6.68
CA GLU A 270 18.57 1.12 7.10
C GLU A 270 18.91 -0.23 6.51
N ASP A 271 18.84 -1.29 7.35
CA ASP A 271 19.10 -2.66 6.92
C ASP A 271 17.78 -3.38 6.57
N GLY A 272 17.88 -4.27 5.59
CA GLY A 272 16.77 -5.15 5.21
C GLY A 272 15.70 -4.53 4.32
N ILE A 273 15.89 -3.29 3.87
CA ILE A 273 14.96 -2.62 2.94
C ILE A 273 15.50 -2.63 1.50
N ILE A 274 14.59 -2.64 0.54
CA ILE A 274 14.94 -2.72 -0.88
C ILE A 274 15.50 -1.40 -1.43
N GLU A 275 15.12 -0.26 -0.85
CA GLU A 275 15.54 1.08 -1.25
C GLU A 275 16.98 1.43 -0.85
N LYS A 276 17.61 0.65 0.02
CA LYS A 276 18.94 0.94 0.59
C LYS A 276 20.00 1.21 -0.48
N LEU A 277 20.12 0.30 -1.45
CA LEU A 277 21.15 0.42 -2.50
C LEU A 277 20.88 1.59 -3.44
N GLU A 278 19.63 1.84 -3.78
CA GLU A 278 19.22 3.00 -4.58
C GLU A 278 19.57 4.29 -3.85
N ALA A 279 19.18 4.41 -2.58
CA ALA A 279 19.47 5.59 -1.76
C ALA A 279 20.96 5.85 -1.60
N LYS A 280 21.77 4.78 -1.44
CA LYS A 280 23.23 4.91 -1.36
C LYS A 280 23.82 5.46 -2.66
N GLY A 281 23.42 4.94 -3.81
CA GLY A 281 23.90 5.45 -5.10
C GLY A 281 23.47 6.90 -5.35
N LYS A 282 22.25 7.28 -4.96
CA LYS A 282 21.77 8.67 -5.06
C LYS A 282 22.52 9.61 -4.11
N LEU A 283 22.84 9.16 -2.89
CA LEU A 283 23.63 9.91 -1.93
C LEU A 283 25.02 10.24 -2.52
N GLU A 284 25.75 9.23 -3.00
CA GLU A 284 27.07 9.40 -3.61
C GLU A 284 27.04 10.32 -4.85
N ALA A 285 26.01 10.17 -5.69
CA ALA A 285 25.81 11.02 -6.87
C ALA A 285 25.55 12.49 -6.50
N LEU A 286 24.74 12.74 -5.48
CA LEU A 286 24.43 14.08 -5.01
C LEU A 286 25.65 14.73 -4.33
N GLU A 287 26.43 14.00 -3.52
CA GLU A 287 27.68 14.48 -2.92
C GLU A 287 28.67 14.92 -4.00
N ALA A 288 28.84 14.09 -5.04
CA ALA A 288 29.70 14.42 -6.17
C ALA A 288 29.22 15.66 -6.94
N TYR A 289 27.89 15.78 -7.14
CA TYR A 289 27.29 16.94 -7.80
C TYR A 289 27.51 18.22 -6.98
N MET A 290 27.24 18.19 -5.68
CA MET A 290 27.44 19.35 -4.78
C MET A 290 28.90 19.77 -4.70
N ALA A 291 29.83 18.81 -4.63
CA ALA A 291 31.28 19.09 -4.65
C ALA A 291 31.72 19.73 -5.97
N LYS A 292 31.15 19.32 -7.10
CA LYS A 292 31.42 19.94 -8.42
C LYS A 292 30.93 21.38 -8.45
N VAL A 293 29.71 21.64 -8.08
CA VAL A 293 29.12 23.00 -8.06
C VAL A 293 29.86 23.91 -7.09
N GLY A 294 30.18 23.43 -5.87
CA GLY A 294 30.92 24.20 -4.88
C GLY A 294 32.36 24.52 -5.26
N LYS A 295 32.95 23.82 -6.23
CA LYS A 295 34.24 24.22 -6.82
C LYS A 295 34.10 25.32 -7.89
N LEU A 296 32.95 25.39 -8.54
CA LEU A 296 32.67 26.42 -9.56
C LEU A 296 32.26 27.76 -8.96
N SER A 297 31.67 27.73 -7.77
CA SER A 297 31.17 28.91 -7.06
C SER A 297 32.23 29.64 -6.20
N ARG A 298 33.47 29.13 -6.18
CA ARG A 298 34.64 29.76 -5.52
C ARG A 298 35.44 30.57 -6.53
#